data_6ebec451fbc998d88d7745cbd6fb0cf7
#
_entry.id   6ebec451fbc998d88d7745cbd6fb0cf7
#
_cell.length_a   1.000
_cell.length_b   1.000
_cell.length_c   1.000
_cell.angle_alpha   90.00
_cell.angle_beta   90.00
_cell.angle_gamma   90.00
#
_symmetry.space_group_name_H-M   'P 1'
#
loop_
_entity.id
_entity.type
_entity.pdbx_description
1 polymer ?
#
loop_
_entity_poly.entity_id
_entity_poly.type
_entity_poly.pdbx_seq_one_letter_code
_entity_poly.pdbx_strand_id
1 'polypeptide(L)'
;MKDSLLPLSGRKYYLENVPREKALERLLQEIGKFEEFYSENIPAQDALGRITHIQVNALISSPHFHAAAMDGYGIEAKKTFGASPINPKSFKIGTDIFPLDTGDPLPIDTDAVVMIENVNQIAENEIQLESSISPWQNVRVAGEDIVEGQLIFPAGHQLSAVDLGALLAAGILDIEVRKRLEVAIIPTGDELVPPGKELQDGDLLEFNSVVMSNLLEDWGAVPKVFPIVKDNFEEIEKVVSEAIEKCDVVLVNAGSSAGREDYTSSIIEKLGKLLVHGVAIFPGKPTIMGLCKNSKDIEKTVFGIPGYPVSAVLAMSEFVKPTLAHLIGINVPSVQKVKALLGRKTASRLGMEEFLRVKMGIVKDKMLAIPAKRGASVISSLVEADGIVRIPRNSEGLEANQELDVELLRPLEKIEKNILMVGSHDNALDLLIVALQRKFGYQLSVSSVGSMAGLVALKNEEAHFAGTHLLDPDSGEYNWSYIKRYMPNVEVVVVNFVEREQGIFVRPGNPKNIKNFS
;
A
#
# COMPACT_ATOMS: atom_id res chain seq x y z
N MET A 1 17.68 49.71 -16.15
CA MET A 1 16.99 48.44 -15.95
C MET A 1 15.51 48.74 -15.96
N LYS A 2 14.87 48.56 -17.11
CA LYS A 2 13.44 48.85 -17.29
C LYS A 2 12.70 47.52 -17.31
N ASP A 3 11.72 47.47 -16.43
CA ASP A 3 10.75 46.39 -16.26
C ASP A 3 10.16 45.92 -17.60
N SER A 4 10.40 44.66 -17.94
CA SER A 4 9.60 43.95 -18.91
C SER A 4 8.52 43.14 -18.15
N LEU A 5 7.55 43.85 -17.60
CA LEU A 5 6.28 43.23 -17.23
C LEU A 5 5.54 42.89 -18.52
N LEU A 6 5.71 41.62 -18.99
CA LEU A 6 4.87 41.09 -20.06
C LEU A 6 3.41 41.06 -19.60
N PRO A 7 2.44 41.36 -20.49
CA PRO A 7 1.04 41.43 -20.13
C PRO A 7 0.51 40.09 -19.62
N LEU A 8 -0.31 40.10 -18.58
CA LEU A 8 -1.01 38.98 -17.95
C LEU A 8 -2.08 38.32 -18.86
N SER A 9 -2.21 38.78 -20.11
CA SER A 9 -3.14 38.26 -21.09
C SER A 9 -2.62 36.94 -21.69
N GLY A 10 -3.15 35.80 -21.22
CA GLY A 10 -2.86 34.46 -21.71
C GLY A 10 -2.69 33.39 -20.62
N ARG A 11 -2.67 33.75 -19.35
CA ARG A 11 -2.64 32.77 -18.27
C ARG A 11 -4.05 32.21 -18.06
N LYS A 12 -4.26 30.93 -18.38
CA LYS A 12 -5.44 30.20 -17.91
C LYS A 12 -5.23 29.93 -16.41
N TYR A 13 -5.84 30.75 -15.56
CA TYR A 13 -5.94 30.43 -14.13
C TYR A 13 -6.89 29.27 -13.95
N TYR A 14 -6.67 28.43 -12.90
CA TYR A 14 -7.63 27.41 -12.50
C TYR A 14 -9.03 28.01 -12.45
N LEU A 15 -9.88 27.57 -13.36
CA LEU A 15 -11.24 28.09 -13.48
C LEU A 15 -12.10 27.73 -12.28
N GLU A 16 -11.86 26.55 -11.64
CA GLU A 16 -12.54 26.11 -10.44
C GLU A 16 -11.60 25.26 -9.58
N ASN A 17 -11.59 25.49 -8.25
CA ASN A 17 -11.04 24.53 -7.29
C ASN A 17 -12.14 23.53 -6.95
N VAL A 18 -12.27 22.46 -7.73
CA VAL A 18 -13.32 21.47 -7.56
C VAL A 18 -13.06 20.67 -6.26
N PRO A 19 -14.05 20.51 -5.36
CA PRO A 19 -13.92 19.61 -4.22
C PRO A 19 -13.52 18.20 -4.67
N ARG A 20 -12.67 17.54 -3.90
CA ARG A 20 -12.10 16.22 -4.22
C ARG A 20 -13.16 15.19 -4.61
N GLU A 21 -14.20 15.03 -3.77
CA GLU A 21 -15.28 14.08 -4.04
C GLU A 21 -16.01 14.38 -5.35
N LYS A 22 -16.30 15.66 -5.59
CA LYS A 22 -16.97 16.08 -6.82
C LYS A 22 -16.10 15.92 -8.07
N ALA A 23 -14.78 16.10 -7.93
CA ALA A 23 -13.84 15.90 -9.02
C ALA A 23 -13.79 14.42 -9.44
N LEU A 24 -13.68 13.51 -8.47
CA LEU A 24 -13.73 12.08 -8.72
C LEU A 24 -15.09 11.64 -9.26
N GLU A 25 -16.18 12.11 -8.66
CA GLU A 25 -17.55 11.79 -9.11
C GLU A 25 -17.78 12.21 -10.57
N ARG A 26 -17.38 13.44 -10.97
CA ARG A 26 -17.46 13.91 -12.37
C ARG A 26 -16.73 12.96 -13.32
N LEU A 27 -15.51 12.55 -12.96
CA LEU A 27 -14.72 11.63 -13.78
C LEU A 27 -15.39 10.27 -13.91
N LEU A 28 -15.78 9.64 -12.79
CA LEU A 28 -16.38 8.30 -12.80
C LEU A 28 -17.74 8.26 -13.49
N GLN A 29 -18.54 9.34 -13.42
CA GLN A 29 -19.81 9.45 -14.17
C GLN A 29 -19.60 9.49 -15.68
N GLU A 30 -18.56 10.20 -16.15
CA GLU A 30 -18.24 10.30 -17.58
C GLU A 30 -17.61 9.03 -18.14
N ILE A 31 -16.75 8.33 -17.36
CA ILE A 31 -16.18 7.02 -17.76
C ILE A 31 -17.32 5.99 -17.95
N GLY A 32 -18.45 6.17 -17.24
CA GLY A 32 -19.57 5.24 -17.28
C GLY A 32 -19.31 3.93 -16.54
N LYS A 33 -20.28 3.01 -16.60
CA LYS A 33 -20.07 1.64 -16.13
C LYS A 33 -19.44 0.85 -17.26
N PHE A 34 -18.29 0.27 -17.01
CA PHE A 34 -17.72 -0.72 -17.91
C PHE A 34 -18.67 -1.93 -17.95
N GLU A 35 -19.37 -2.13 -19.05
CA GLU A 35 -20.26 -3.29 -19.24
C GLU A 35 -19.49 -4.54 -19.64
N GLU A 36 -18.30 -4.37 -20.27
CA GLU A 36 -17.44 -5.49 -20.69
C GLU A 36 -15.99 -5.22 -20.29
N PHE A 37 -15.46 -6.10 -19.43
CA PHE A 37 -14.03 -6.10 -19.10
C PHE A 37 -13.28 -6.93 -20.16
N TYR A 38 -12.15 -6.42 -20.64
CA TYR A 38 -11.24 -7.24 -21.43
C TYR A 38 -10.70 -8.38 -20.57
N SER A 39 -10.67 -9.58 -21.16
CA SER A 39 -10.16 -10.78 -20.51
C SER A 39 -8.92 -11.33 -21.20
N GLU A 40 -8.20 -12.16 -20.49
CA GLU A 40 -7.11 -12.96 -20.98
C GLU A 40 -7.09 -14.30 -20.25
N ASN A 41 -6.66 -15.35 -20.98
CA ASN A 41 -6.50 -16.67 -20.39
C ASN A 41 -5.05 -16.88 -19.97
N ILE A 42 -4.83 -17.27 -18.72
CA ILE A 42 -3.49 -17.46 -18.14
C ILE A 42 -3.42 -18.77 -17.37
N PRO A 43 -2.22 -19.36 -17.18
CA PRO A 43 -2.05 -20.50 -16.28
C PRO A 43 -2.53 -20.18 -14.87
N ALA A 44 -3.29 -21.09 -14.25
CA ALA A 44 -3.85 -20.90 -12.92
C ALA A 44 -2.77 -20.58 -11.86
N GLN A 45 -1.59 -21.20 -11.99
CA GLN A 45 -0.44 -20.94 -11.10
C GLN A 45 0.09 -19.49 -11.16
N ASP A 46 -0.14 -18.76 -12.25
CA ASP A 46 0.31 -17.39 -12.47
C ASP A 46 -0.77 -16.36 -12.14
N ALA A 47 -1.92 -16.83 -11.62
CA ALA A 47 -3.11 -16.01 -11.41
C ALA A 47 -3.17 -15.29 -10.06
N LEU A 48 -2.10 -15.28 -9.27
CA LEU A 48 -2.08 -14.58 -7.97
C LEU A 48 -2.44 -13.09 -8.13
N GLY A 49 -3.41 -12.64 -7.33
CA GLY A 49 -3.88 -11.24 -7.33
C GLY A 49 -4.70 -10.86 -8.56
N ARG A 50 -4.91 -11.77 -9.52
CA ARG A 50 -5.77 -11.53 -10.69
C ARG A 50 -7.25 -11.62 -10.29
N ILE A 51 -8.10 -11.11 -11.16
CA ILE A 51 -9.56 -11.06 -10.94
C ILE A 51 -10.24 -11.97 -11.95
N THR A 52 -11.08 -12.89 -11.47
CA THR A 52 -11.84 -13.77 -12.36
C THR A 52 -12.75 -12.96 -13.28
N HIS A 53 -12.71 -13.26 -14.60
CA HIS A 53 -13.57 -12.59 -15.57
C HIS A 53 -14.99 -13.15 -15.53
N ILE A 54 -15.11 -14.46 -15.50
CA ILE A 54 -16.37 -15.21 -15.38
C ILE A 54 -16.40 -16.02 -14.09
N GLN A 55 -17.54 -16.61 -13.77
CA GLN A 55 -17.63 -17.59 -12.69
C GLN A 55 -16.79 -18.83 -13.00
N VAL A 56 -16.22 -19.43 -11.99
CA VAL A 56 -15.31 -20.58 -12.08
C VAL A 56 -15.95 -21.78 -11.39
N ASN A 57 -16.20 -22.82 -12.15
CA ASN A 57 -16.77 -24.07 -11.65
C ASN A 57 -15.75 -25.20 -11.71
N ALA A 58 -15.80 -26.12 -10.77
CA ALA A 58 -14.90 -27.28 -10.71
C ALA A 58 -15.09 -28.19 -11.94
N LEU A 59 -13.99 -28.62 -12.53
CA LEU A 59 -13.97 -29.55 -13.67
C LEU A 59 -13.90 -31.01 -13.23
N ILE A 60 -13.37 -31.27 -12.03
CA ILE A 60 -13.27 -32.59 -11.41
C ILE A 60 -13.60 -32.50 -9.91
N SER A 61 -14.00 -33.61 -9.33
CA SER A 61 -14.14 -33.72 -7.88
C SER A 61 -12.78 -33.93 -7.20
N SER A 62 -12.64 -33.41 -5.98
CA SER A 62 -11.45 -33.61 -5.13
C SER A 62 -11.86 -34.21 -3.77
N PRO A 63 -11.33 -35.39 -3.37
CA PRO A 63 -10.63 -36.33 -4.23
C PRO A 63 -11.56 -36.86 -5.34
N HIS A 64 -10.98 -37.35 -6.45
CA HIS A 64 -11.77 -37.82 -7.60
C HIS A 64 -12.14 -39.31 -7.51
N PHE A 65 -11.72 -40.00 -6.44
CA PHE A 65 -12.07 -41.36 -6.11
C PHE A 65 -12.28 -41.51 -4.60
N HIS A 66 -12.92 -42.62 -4.19
CA HIS A 66 -13.01 -43.00 -2.77
C HIS A 66 -11.66 -43.54 -2.30
N ALA A 67 -11.11 -43.00 -1.24
CA ALA A 67 -9.80 -43.34 -0.72
C ALA A 67 -9.87 -43.85 0.73
N ALA A 68 -8.95 -44.69 1.11
CA ALA A 68 -8.75 -45.08 2.50
C ALA A 68 -8.31 -43.87 3.35
N ALA A 69 -9.01 -43.60 4.45
CA ALA A 69 -8.64 -42.53 5.38
C ALA A 69 -7.59 -42.98 6.41
N MET A 70 -7.40 -44.29 6.57
CA MET A 70 -6.51 -44.93 7.54
C MET A 70 -5.87 -46.17 6.92
N ASP A 71 -4.71 -46.56 7.44
CA ASP A 71 -4.08 -47.84 7.10
C ASP A 71 -4.93 -48.99 7.64
N GLY A 72 -5.13 -50.03 6.82
CA GLY A 72 -5.94 -51.16 7.22
C GLY A 72 -6.43 -51.99 6.05
N TYR A 73 -7.70 -52.35 6.08
CA TYR A 73 -8.27 -53.27 5.08
C TYR A 73 -9.62 -52.74 4.56
N GLY A 74 -9.74 -52.62 3.25
CA GLY A 74 -11.00 -52.32 2.56
C GLY A 74 -11.93 -53.54 2.58
N ILE A 75 -13.20 -53.34 2.93
CA ILE A 75 -14.21 -54.40 3.05
C ILE A 75 -15.61 -53.85 2.69
N GLU A 76 -16.50 -54.73 2.28
CA GLU A 76 -17.94 -54.47 2.26
C GLU A 76 -18.48 -54.52 3.70
N ALA A 77 -18.88 -53.36 4.25
CA ALA A 77 -19.32 -53.20 5.64
C ALA A 77 -20.38 -54.23 6.05
N LYS A 78 -21.32 -54.52 5.16
CA LYS A 78 -22.41 -55.51 5.38
C LYS A 78 -21.90 -56.86 5.78
N LYS A 79 -20.75 -57.33 5.28
CA LYS A 79 -20.15 -58.63 5.63
C LYS A 79 -19.73 -58.68 7.10
N THR A 80 -19.44 -57.54 7.72
CA THR A 80 -19.02 -57.46 9.14
C THR A 80 -20.18 -57.44 10.13
N PHE A 81 -21.42 -57.22 9.68
CA PHE A 81 -22.57 -57.08 10.56
C PHE A 81 -22.77 -58.31 11.44
N GLY A 82 -22.94 -58.07 12.76
CA GLY A 82 -23.04 -59.11 13.77
C GLY A 82 -21.71 -59.62 14.31
N ALA A 83 -20.59 -59.10 13.84
CA ALA A 83 -19.29 -59.37 14.45
C ALA A 83 -19.25 -58.78 15.88
N SER A 84 -18.77 -59.56 16.84
CA SER A 84 -18.59 -59.17 18.24
C SER A 84 -17.49 -60.03 18.86
N PRO A 85 -16.96 -59.71 20.03
CA PRO A 85 -15.96 -60.53 20.72
C PRO A 85 -16.46 -61.96 21.04
N ILE A 86 -17.79 -62.16 21.16
CA ILE A 86 -18.40 -63.43 21.39
C ILE A 86 -18.67 -64.23 20.07
N ASN A 87 -18.82 -63.43 18.97
CA ASN A 87 -19.09 -63.97 17.63
C ASN A 87 -18.20 -63.31 16.59
N PRO A 88 -16.87 -63.51 16.64
CA PRO A 88 -15.95 -62.89 15.69
C PRO A 88 -16.14 -63.47 14.29
N LYS A 89 -15.89 -62.63 13.26
CA LYS A 89 -15.97 -63.02 11.85
C LYS A 89 -14.61 -63.06 11.20
N SER A 90 -14.34 -64.17 10.47
CA SER A 90 -13.08 -64.33 9.73
C SER A 90 -13.23 -63.97 8.25
N PHE A 91 -12.17 -63.36 7.68
CA PHE A 91 -12.12 -62.89 6.32
C PHE A 91 -10.79 -63.24 5.67
N LYS A 92 -10.81 -63.62 4.39
CA LYS A 92 -9.61 -63.95 3.61
C LYS A 92 -9.06 -62.71 2.95
N ILE A 93 -7.76 -62.48 3.15
CA ILE A 93 -7.02 -61.37 2.51
C ILE A 93 -6.94 -61.62 1.00
N GLY A 94 -7.22 -60.58 0.19
CA GLY A 94 -7.22 -60.64 -1.26
C GLY A 94 -8.49 -61.18 -1.91
N THR A 95 -9.47 -61.64 -1.09
CA THR A 95 -10.77 -62.14 -1.58
C THR A 95 -11.94 -61.46 -0.90
N ASP A 96 -11.94 -61.41 0.43
CA ASP A 96 -13.01 -60.77 1.20
C ASP A 96 -12.65 -59.37 1.66
N ILE A 97 -11.36 -59.17 1.89
CA ILE A 97 -10.78 -57.90 2.33
C ILE A 97 -9.47 -57.62 1.61
N PHE A 98 -9.11 -56.36 1.48
CA PHE A 98 -7.97 -55.87 0.71
C PHE A 98 -7.10 -54.95 1.55
N PRO A 99 -5.78 -55.20 1.69
CA PRO A 99 -4.89 -54.29 2.41
C PRO A 99 -4.82 -52.94 1.70
N LEU A 100 -4.87 -51.87 2.46
CA LEU A 100 -4.84 -50.50 1.97
C LEU A 100 -3.98 -49.64 2.89
N ASP A 101 -3.18 -48.80 2.29
CA ASP A 101 -2.52 -47.70 2.98
C ASP A 101 -3.38 -46.43 2.88
N THR A 102 -3.15 -45.49 3.78
CA THR A 102 -3.84 -44.17 3.76
C THR A 102 -3.67 -43.47 2.41
N GLY A 103 -4.77 -43.15 1.76
CA GLY A 103 -4.79 -42.54 0.44
C GLY A 103 -5.00 -43.50 -0.74
N ASP A 104 -4.90 -44.81 -0.52
CA ASP A 104 -5.14 -45.79 -1.55
C ASP A 104 -6.62 -45.78 -2.04
N PRO A 105 -6.85 -45.98 -3.33
CA PRO A 105 -8.21 -46.10 -3.85
C PRO A 105 -8.93 -47.32 -3.28
N LEU A 106 -10.19 -47.15 -2.89
CA LEU A 106 -11.01 -48.28 -2.46
C LEU A 106 -11.22 -49.27 -3.60
N PRO A 107 -10.97 -50.59 -3.37
CA PRO A 107 -11.30 -51.62 -4.33
C PRO A 107 -12.79 -51.67 -4.65
N ILE A 108 -13.12 -52.16 -5.84
CA ILE A 108 -14.51 -52.37 -6.26
C ILE A 108 -15.21 -53.26 -5.25
N ASP A 109 -16.47 -52.98 -4.95
CA ASP A 109 -17.33 -53.69 -3.99
C ASP A 109 -16.90 -53.55 -2.51
N THR A 110 -16.06 -52.58 -2.18
CA THR A 110 -15.77 -52.18 -0.79
C THR A 110 -16.33 -50.79 -0.49
N ASP A 111 -16.85 -50.62 0.73
CA ASP A 111 -17.48 -49.36 1.17
C ASP A 111 -17.04 -48.92 2.57
N ALA A 112 -16.04 -49.63 3.15
CA ALA A 112 -15.48 -49.25 4.46
C ALA A 112 -14.02 -49.70 4.59
N VAL A 113 -13.27 -49.05 5.49
CA VAL A 113 -11.90 -49.44 5.85
C VAL A 113 -11.83 -49.79 7.33
N VAL A 114 -11.47 -51.03 7.64
CA VAL A 114 -11.15 -51.43 9.01
C VAL A 114 -9.71 -51.04 9.30
N MET A 115 -9.49 -50.28 10.35
CA MET A 115 -8.15 -49.88 10.78
C MET A 115 -7.32 -51.10 11.18
N ILE A 116 -6.03 -51.07 10.88
CA ILE A 116 -5.12 -52.21 11.15
C ILE A 116 -5.10 -52.58 12.64
N GLU A 117 -5.31 -51.63 13.55
CA GLU A 117 -5.35 -51.85 15.00
C GLU A 117 -6.59 -52.64 15.46
N ASN A 118 -7.63 -52.72 14.63
CA ASN A 118 -8.88 -53.40 14.93
C ASN A 118 -8.96 -54.80 14.28
N VAL A 119 -7.84 -55.32 13.80
CA VAL A 119 -7.74 -56.58 13.09
C VAL A 119 -6.89 -57.57 13.86
N ASN A 120 -7.41 -58.75 14.08
CA ASN A 120 -6.65 -59.87 14.64
C ASN A 120 -6.21 -60.82 13.51
N GLN A 121 -4.92 -60.91 13.24
CA GLN A 121 -4.39 -61.90 12.26
C GLN A 121 -4.38 -63.29 12.88
N ILE A 122 -5.13 -64.22 12.28
CA ILE A 122 -5.26 -65.59 12.76
C ILE A 122 -4.50 -66.63 11.91
N ALA A 123 -4.19 -66.24 10.65
CA ALA A 123 -3.33 -67.04 9.75
C ALA A 123 -2.63 -66.07 8.75
N GLU A 124 -1.73 -66.61 7.92
CA GLU A 124 -0.96 -65.85 6.95
C GLU A 124 -1.85 -65.01 5.99
N ASN A 125 -2.99 -65.57 5.56
CA ASN A 125 -3.94 -64.94 4.64
C ASN A 125 -5.36 -64.80 5.23
N GLU A 126 -5.50 -64.81 6.56
CA GLU A 126 -6.81 -64.72 7.22
C GLU A 126 -6.75 -63.83 8.44
N ILE A 127 -7.73 -62.94 8.51
CA ILE A 127 -7.94 -62.06 9.65
C ILE A 127 -9.29 -62.24 10.30
N GLN A 128 -9.42 -61.82 11.53
CA GLN A 128 -10.64 -61.88 12.31
C GLN A 128 -11.01 -60.46 12.83
N LEU A 129 -12.31 -60.15 12.73
CA LEU A 129 -12.90 -58.93 13.27
C LEU A 129 -13.83 -59.27 14.42
N GLU A 130 -13.69 -58.53 15.53
CA GLU A 130 -14.52 -58.62 16.73
C GLU A 130 -15.58 -57.54 16.85
N SER A 131 -15.68 -56.68 15.83
CA SER A 131 -16.68 -55.62 15.75
C SER A 131 -17.14 -55.37 14.31
N SER A 132 -18.40 -54.97 14.14
CA SER A 132 -18.91 -54.53 12.85
C SER A 132 -18.46 -53.12 12.54
N ILE A 133 -18.26 -52.83 11.25
CA ILE A 133 -17.95 -51.47 10.75
C ILE A 133 -19.16 -50.89 10.01
N SER A 134 -19.36 -49.59 10.11
CA SER A 134 -20.43 -48.89 9.38
C SER A 134 -20.01 -48.66 7.91
N PRO A 135 -20.97 -48.64 6.96
CA PRO A 135 -20.70 -48.16 5.61
C PRO A 135 -20.05 -46.78 5.61
N TRP A 136 -19.06 -46.59 4.75
CA TRP A 136 -18.27 -45.39 4.58
C TRP A 136 -17.40 -44.97 5.78
N GLN A 137 -17.30 -45.80 6.79
CA GLN A 137 -16.41 -45.54 7.92
C GLN A 137 -14.95 -45.63 7.47
N ASN A 138 -14.14 -44.65 7.87
CA ASN A 138 -12.72 -44.48 7.50
C ASN A 138 -12.47 -44.39 5.98
N VAL A 139 -13.44 -43.89 5.23
CA VAL A 139 -13.35 -43.64 3.79
C VAL A 139 -13.41 -42.15 3.53
N ARG A 140 -12.46 -41.61 2.79
CA ARG A 140 -12.55 -40.32 2.17
C ARG A 140 -13.37 -40.43 0.89
N VAL A 141 -14.55 -39.85 0.90
CA VAL A 141 -15.49 -40.01 -0.21
C VAL A 141 -15.06 -39.11 -1.38
N ALA A 142 -15.22 -39.59 -2.61
CA ALA A 142 -15.01 -38.75 -3.79
C ALA A 142 -15.89 -37.49 -3.70
N GLY A 143 -15.27 -36.30 -3.92
CA GLY A 143 -15.97 -35.02 -3.79
C GLY A 143 -16.18 -34.55 -2.34
N GLU A 144 -15.47 -35.11 -1.35
CA GLU A 144 -15.53 -34.68 0.05
C GLU A 144 -15.19 -33.20 0.22
N ASP A 145 -14.25 -32.68 -0.57
CA ASP A 145 -13.79 -31.29 -0.54
C ASP A 145 -14.45 -30.47 -1.66
N ILE A 146 -14.28 -30.89 -2.92
CA ILE A 146 -14.80 -30.22 -4.10
C ILE A 146 -15.59 -31.22 -4.95
N VAL A 147 -16.79 -30.82 -5.39
CA VAL A 147 -17.61 -31.64 -6.28
C VAL A 147 -17.56 -31.07 -7.70
N GLU A 148 -17.43 -31.92 -8.70
CA GLU A 148 -17.50 -31.56 -10.13
C GLU A 148 -18.75 -30.71 -10.42
N GLY A 149 -18.57 -29.58 -11.13
CA GLY A 149 -19.63 -28.61 -11.42
C GLY A 149 -19.92 -27.61 -10.30
N GLN A 150 -19.37 -27.80 -9.09
CA GLN A 150 -19.52 -26.85 -7.98
C GLN A 150 -18.91 -25.50 -8.32
N LEU A 151 -19.60 -24.40 -7.97
CA LEU A 151 -19.07 -23.06 -8.05
C LEU A 151 -17.90 -22.91 -7.05
N ILE A 152 -16.70 -22.62 -7.57
CA ILE A 152 -15.50 -22.34 -6.77
C ILE A 152 -15.38 -20.84 -6.51
N PHE A 153 -15.44 -20.03 -7.56
CA PHE A 153 -15.37 -18.55 -7.46
C PHE A 153 -16.41 -17.87 -8.32
N PRO A 154 -17.05 -16.79 -7.82
CA PRO A 154 -17.89 -15.92 -8.67
C PRO A 154 -17.01 -15.10 -9.62
N ALA A 155 -17.61 -14.49 -10.64
CA ALA A 155 -16.97 -13.45 -11.43
C ALA A 155 -16.59 -12.23 -10.54
N GLY A 156 -15.43 -11.63 -10.79
CA GLY A 156 -14.93 -10.49 -10.03
C GLY A 156 -14.24 -10.86 -8.71
N HIS A 157 -13.98 -12.15 -8.46
CA HIS A 157 -13.19 -12.60 -7.31
C HIS A 157 -11.69 -12.33 -7.52
N GLN A 158 -11.04 -11.70 -6.54
CA GLN A 158 -9.59 -11.51 -6.56
C GLN A 158 -8.89 -12.73 -5.96
N LEU A 159 -8.08 -13.41 -6.76
CA LEU A 159 -7.43 -14.68 -6.43
C LEU A 159 -6.30 -14.49 -5.42
N SER A 160 -6.39 -15.22 -4.31
CA SER A 160 -5.35 -15.36 -3.28
C SER A 160 -4.48 -16.59 -3.54
N ALA A 161 -3.38 -16.75 -2.80
CA ALA A 161 -2.50 -17.92 -2.92
C ALA A 161 -3.22 -19.25 -2.65
N VAL A 162 -4.17 -19.28 -1.71
CA VAL A 162 -4.96 -20.48 -1.40
C VAL A 162 -5.93 -20.82 -2.53
N ASP A 163 -6.48 -19.78 -3.18
CA ASP A 163 -7.40 -19.97 -4.29
C ASP A 163 -6.75 -20.65 -5.49
N LEU A 164 -5.45 -20.42 -5.73
CA LEU A 164 -4.71 -21.14 -6.77
C LEU A 164 -4.64 -22.65 -6.50
N GLY A 165 -4.49 -23.03 -5.23
CA GLY A 165 -4.56 -24.44 -4.81
C GLY A 165 -5.94 -25.04 -5.07
N ALA A 166 -7.01 -24.30 -4.77
CA ALA A 166 -8.38 -24.74 -5.02
C ALA A 166 -8.68 -24.88 -6.52
N LEU A 167 -8.19 -23.97 -7.38
CA LEU A 167 -8.27 -24.09 -8.84
C LEU A 167 -7.65 -25.38 -9.34
N LEU A 168 -6.41 -25.66 -8.93
CA LEU A 168 -5.70 -26.88 -9.34
C LEU A 168 -6.39 -28.14 -8.81
N ALA A 169 -6.87 -28.13 -7.56
CA ALA A 169 -7.62 -29.25 -6.98
C ALA A 169 -8.95 -29.50 -7.71
N ALA A 170 -9.56 -28.43 -8.26
CA ALA A 170 -10.76 -28.49 -9.09
C ALA A 170 -10.48 -28.84 -10.56
N GLY A 171 -9.23 -29.14 -10.94
CA GLY A 171 -8.80 -29.51 -12.29
C GLY A 171 -8.65 -28.35 -13.27
N ILE A 172 -8.60 -27.10 -12.76
CA ILE A 172 -8.51 -25.88 -13.58
C ILE A 172 -7.01 -25.54 -13.74
N LEU A 173 -6.47 -25.75 -14.93
CA LEU A 173 -5.07 -25.46 -15.27
C LEU A 173 -4.89 -24.06 -15.85
N ASP A 174 -5.88 -23.58 -16.59
CA ASP A 174 -5.94 -22.24 -17.17
C ASP A 174 -7.20 -21.54 -16.71
N ILE A 175 -7.12 -20.24 -16.47
CA ILE A 175 -8.24 -19.44 -15.98
C ILE A 175 -8.39 -18.14 -16.76
N GLU A 176 -9.64 -17.80 -17.06
CA GLU A 176 -9.98 -16.53 -17.66
C GLU A 176 -10.08 -15.43 -16.59
N VAL A 177 -9.19 -14.44 -16.69
CA VAL A 177 -9.08 -13.32 -15.76
C VAL A 177 -9.26 -11.99 -16.47
N ARG A 178 -9.66 -10.95 -15.73
CA ARG A 178 -9.69 -9.58 -16.26
C ARG A 178 -8.28 -9.14 -16.63
N LYS A 179 -8.12 -8.54 -17.81
CA LYS A 179 -6.84 -8.02 -18.28
C LYS A 179 -6.38 -6.89 -17.37
N ARG A 180 -5.09 -6.84 -17.05
CA ARG A 180 -4.49 -5.72 -16.31
C ARG A 180 -4.51 -4.46 -17.19
N LEU A 181 -4.84 -3.31 -16.58
CA LEU A 181 -4.80 -2.02 -17.26
C LEU A 181 -3.36 -1.60 -17.54
N GLU A 182 -3.06 -1.20 -18.76
CA GLU A 182 -1.80 -0.57 -19.11
C GLU A 182 -1.89 0.93 -18.87
N VAL A 183 -0.97 1.48 -18.06
CA VAL A 183 -0.97 2.88 -17.65
C VAL A 183 0.31 3.56 -18.13
N ALA A 184 0.17 4.52 -19.04
CA ALA A 184 1.29 5.33 -19.51
C ALA A 184 1.70 6.35 -18.43
N ILE A 185 3.00 6.52 -18.22
CA ILE A 185 3.60 7.58 -17.41
C ILE A 185 4.49 8.41 -18.31
N ILE A 186 4.17 9.68 -18.49
CA ILE A 186 4.88 10.63 -19.35
C ILE A 186 5.49 11.73 -18.46
N PRO A 187 6.77 11.63 -18.08
CA PRO A 187 7.44 12.72 -17.36
C PRO A 187 7.76 13.86 -18.32
N THR A 188 7.42 15.11 -17.92
CA THR A 188 7.71 16.31 -18.71
C THR A 188 8.47 17.36 -17.88
N GLY A 189 9.44 18.01 -18.49
CA GLY A 189 10.24 19.07 -17.88
C GLY A 189 11.61 19.19 -18.52
N ASP A 190 12.03 20.40 -18.83
CA ASP A 190 13.37 20.67 -19.38
C ASP A 190 14.48 20.47 -18.35
N GLU A 191 14.14 20.62 -17.06
CA GLU A 191 15.02 20.44 -15.91
C GLU A 191 15.22 18.98 -15.53
N LEU A 192 14.40 18.04 -16.07
CA LEU A 192 14.42 16.65 -15.64
C LEU A 192 15.56 15.87 -16.29
N VAL A 193 16.28 15.13 -15.47
CA VAL A 193 17.33 14.21 -15.91
C VAL A 193 17.11 12.82 -15.31
N PRO A 194 17.43 11.74 -16.05
CA PRO A 194 17.27 10.38 -15.56
C PRO A 194 18.24 10.07 -14.41
N PRO A 195 17.87 9.17 -13.49
CA PRO A 195 18.76 8.69 -12.44
C PRO A 195 20.08 8.13 -13.00
N GLY A 196 21.20 8.44 -12.31
CA GLY A 196 22.54 8.00 -12.70
C GLY A 196 23.30 8.98 -13.60
N LYS A 197 22.66 10.04 -14.08
CA LYS A 197 23.34 11.14 -14.79
C LYS A 197 24.00 12.09 -13.79
N GLU A 198 25.17 12.65 -14.14
CA GLU A 198 25.82 13.70 -13.38
C GLU A 198 24.95 14.97 -13.40
N LEU A 199 24.65 15.51 -12.20
CA LEU A 199 23.76 16.67 -12.04
C LEU A 199 24.53 17.96 -12.26
N GLN A 200 23.91 18.88 -12.99
CA GLN A 200 24.35 20.27 -13.13
C GLN A 200 23.40 21.20 -12.37
N ASP A 201 23.83 22.46 -12.18
CA ASP A 201 22.97 23.46 -11.54
C ASP A 201 21.69 23.66 -12.36
N GLY A 202 20.54 23.43 -11.73
CA GLY A 202 19.23 23.48 -12.36
C GLY A 202 18.62 22.14 -12.73
N ASP A 203 19.41 21.05 -12.77
CA ASP A 203 18.90 19.72 -13.04
C ASP A 203 18.13 19.15 -11.84
N LEU A 204 17.02 18.50 -12.12
CA LEU A 204 16.23 17.71 -11.15
C LEU A 204 16.21 16.23 -11.58
N LEU A 205 16.50 15.34 -10.63
CA LEU A 205 16.37 13.91 -10.88
C LEU A 205 14.89 13.53 -11.07
N GLU A 206 14.61 12.87 -12.19
CA GLU A 206 13.31 12.26 -12.43
C GLU A 206 13.20 10.95 -11.63
N PHE A 207 12.40 10.94 -10.57
CA PHE A 207 12.12 9.77 -9.73
C PHE A 207 10.62 9.54 -9.53
N ASN A 208 9.76 10.46 -9.95
CA ASN A 208 8.31 10.32 -9.82
C ASN A 208 7.80 9.12 -10.62
N SER A 209 8.35 8.87 -11.80
CA SER A 209 7.98 7.70 -12.61
C SER A 209 8.23 6.39 -11.88
N VAL A 210 9.32 6.29 -11.10
CA VAL A 210 9.61 5.11 -10.28
C VAL A 210 8.55 4.95 -9.19
N VAL A 211 8.21 6.04 -8.49
CA VAL A 211 7.16 6.02 -7.44
C VAL A 211 5.82 5.62 -8.04
N MET A 212 5.41 6.29 -9.13
CA MET A 212 4.12 6.02 -9.78
C MET A 212 4.05 4.60 -10.33
N SER A 213 5.13 4.08 -10.95
CA SER A 213 5.18 2.71 -11.46
C SER A 213 4.94 1.68 -10.35
N ASN A 214 5.65 1.79 -9.24
CA ASN A 214 5.49 0.87 -8.13
C ASN A 214 4.09 0.97 -7.51
N LEU A 215 3.50 2.16 -7.37
CA LEU A 215 2.11 2.30 -6.93
C LEU A 215 1.12 1.63 -7.87
N LEU A 216 1.33 1.74 -9.19
CA LEU A 216 0.48 1.09 -10.19
C LEU A 216 0.60 -0.43 -10.14
N GLU A 217 1.81 -0.96 -9.99
CA GLU A 217 2.06 -2.40 -9.82
C GLU A 217 1.39 -2.95 -8.55
N ASP A 218 1.51 -2.24 -7.42
CA ASP A 218 0.83 -2.59 -6.15
C ASP A 218 -0.71 -2.60 -6.31
N TRP A 219 -1.25 -1.78 -7.21
CA TRP A 219 -2.69 -1.75 -7.52
C TRP A 219 -3.10 -2.70 -8.64
N GLY A 220 -2.17 -3.50 -9.15
CA GLY A 220 -2.42 -4.53 -10.16
C GLY A 220 -2.46 -4.04 -11.61
N ALA A 221 -2.03 -2.80 -11.88
CA ALA A 221 -1.86 -2.26 -13.23
C ALA A 221 -0.46 -2.53 -13.80
N VAL A 222 -0.28 -2.28 -15.09
CA VAL A 222 1.01 -2.41 -15.80
C VAL A 222 1.52 -1.03 -16.20
N PRO A 223 2.54 -0.47 -15.55
CA PRO A 223 3.10 0.81 -15.91
C PRO A 223 3.89 0.74 -17.22
N LYS A 224 3.74 1.78 -18.05
CA LYS A 224 4.52 2.00 -19.29
C LYS A 224 5.16 3.38 -19.19
N VAL A 225 6.41 3.43 -18.77
CA VAL A 225 7.15 4.70 -18.64
C VAL A 225 7.68 5.14 -20.01
N PHE A 226 7.29 6.33 -20.41
CA PHE A 226 7.78 7.00 -21.62
C PHE A 226 9.07 7.77 -21.31
N PRO A 227 9.90 8.06 -22.33
CA PRO A 227 11.05 8.95 -22.16
C PRO A 227 10.63 10.33 -21.64
N ILE A 228 11.55 11.03 -20.96
CA ILE A 228 11.32 12.41 -20.51
C ILE A 228 11.07 13.27 -21.75
N VAL A 229 9.95 14.01 -21.73
CA VAL A 229 9.53 14.92 -22.81
C VAL A 229 9.84 16.35 -22.39
N LYS A 230 10.35 17.14 -23.31
CA LYS A 230 10.60 18.56 -23.08
C LYS A 230 9.30 19.36 -22.94
N ASP A 231 9.36 20.51 -22.27
CA ASP A 231 8.23 21.42 -22.12
C ASP A 231 7.88 22.13 -23.44
N ASN A 232 7.41 21.32 -24.40
CA ASN A 232 6.97 21.75 -25.72
C ASN A 232 5.61 21.13 -26.04
N PHE A 233 4.64 21.98 -26.44
CA PHE A 233 3.26 21.55 -26.69
C PHE A 233 3.15 20.43 -27.72
N GLU A 234 3.83 20.58 -28.85
CA GLU A 234 3.76 19.63 -29.97
C GLU A 234 4.40 18.28 -29.60
N GLU A 235 5.52 18.31 -28.86
CA GLU A 235 6.19 17.09 -28.40
C GLU A 235 5.33 16.34 -27.36
N ILE A 236 4.77 17.03 -26.37
CA ILE A 236 3.90 16.45 -25.36
C ILE A 236 2.61 15.90 -26.02
N GLU A 237 1.97 16.68 -26.91
CA GLU A 237 0.77 16.25 -27.65
C GLU A 237 1.02 14.97 -28.44
N LYS A 238 2.15 14.88 -29.14
CA LYS A 238 2.52 13.70 -29.92
C LYS A 238 2.68 12.47 -29.02
N VAL A 239 3.37 12.60 -27.88
CA VAL A 239 3.59 11.47 -26.95
C VAL A 239 2.28 11.08 -26.25
N VAL A 240 1.45 12.04 -25.86
CA VAL A 240 0.11 11.77 -25.28
C VAL A 240 -0.77 11.03 -26.29
N SER A 241 -0.78 11.47 -27.56
CA SER A 241 -1.54 10.79 -28.63
C SER A 241 -1.05 9.35 -28.84
N GLU A 242 0.27 9.11 -28.82
CA GLU A 242 0.83 7.76 -28.89
C GLU A 242 0.43 6.91 -27.68
N ALA A 243 0.44 7.49 -26.48
CA ALA A 243 0.07 6.80 -25.25
C ALA A 243 -1.41 6.41 -25.21
N ILE A 244 -2.31 7.28 -25.70
CA ILE A 244 -3.75 7.02 -25.82
C ILE A 244 -4.04 5.83 -26.75
N GLU A 245 -3.24 5.64 -27.80
CA GLU A 245 -3.39 4.49 -28.71
C GLU A 245 -2.97 3.17 -28.06
N LYS A 246 -1.98 3.19 -27.17
CA LYS A 246 -1.32 1.98 -26.63
C LYS A 246 -1.78 1.59 -25.22
N CYS A 247 -2.26 2.54 -24.43
CA CYS A 247 -2.55 2.35 -23.03
C CYS A 247 -4.02 2.63 -22.69
N ASP A 248 -4.44 2.18 -21.50
CA ASP A 248 -5.82 2.36 -21.03
C ASP A 248 -6.00 3.67 -20.26
N VAL A 249 -4.95 4.10 -19.55
CA VAL A 249 -4.91 5.36 -18.80
C VAL A 249 -3.57 6.05 -19.08
N VAL A 250 -3.57 7.37 -19.15
CA VAL A 250 -2.39 8.18 -19.42
C VAL A 250 -2.16 9.17 -18.28
N LEU A 251 -0.97 9.17 -17.71
CA LEU A 251 -0.51 10.08 -16.66
C LEU A 251 0.56 11.00 -17.24
N VAL A 252 0.26 12.29 -17.37
CA VAL A 252 1.24 13.32 -17.74
C VAL A 252 1.76 13.94 -16.45
N ASN A 253 3.00 13.64 -16.10
CA ASN A 253 3.64 14.20 -14.91
C ASN A 253 4.39 15.48 -15.28
N ALA A 254 3.70 16.61 -15.14
CA ALA A 254 4.18 17.91 -15.56
C ALA A 254 4.70 18.73 -14.37
N GLY A 255 5.66 19.62 -14.63
CA GLY A 255 6.11 20.64 -13.68
C GLY A 255 4.97 21.50 -13.17
N SER A 256 5.25 22.52 -12.33
CA SER A 256 4.22 23.27 -11.63
C SER A 256 3.30 24.05 -12.59
N SER A 257 2.04 23.79 -12.47
CA SER A 257 0.90 24.39 -13.17
C SER A 257 0.70 25.91 -13.02
N ALA A 258 1.52 26.62 -12.29
CA ALA A 258 1.51 28.08 -12.21
C ALA A 258 2.50 28.72 -13.18
N GLY A 259 3.20 27.93 -13.98
CA GLY A 259 4.10 28.36 -15.03
C GLY A 259 3.34 28.88 -16.27
N ARG A 260 4.08 29.43 -17.23
CA ARG A 260 3.55 29.94 -18.52
C ARG A 260 2.95 28.82 -19.40
N GLU A 261 3.11 27.54 -19.07
CA GLU A 261 3.02 26.40 -19.97
C GLU A 261 2.32 25.19 -19.31
N ASP A 262 1.01 25.35 -18.95
CA ASP A 262 0.18 24.19 -18.63
C ASP A 262 -0.38 23.60 -19.92
N TYR A 263 0.46 22.87 -20.64
CA TYR A 263 0.07 22.26 -21.91
C TYR A 263 -0.92 21.11 -21.73
N THR A 264 -0.91 20.42 -20.59
CA THR A 264 -1.74 19.21 -20.39
C THR A 264 -3.22 19.48 -20.52
N SER A 265 -3.74 20.58 -19.91
CA SER A 265 -5.16 20.94 -20.02
C SER A 265 -5.55 21.27 -21.47
N SER A 266 -4.69 22.00 -22.18
CA SER A 266 -4.93 22.38 -23.58
C SER A 266 -4.85 21.18 -24.54
N ILE A 267 -3.97 20.22 -24.26
CA ILE A 267 -3.86 18.96 -25.03
C ILE A 267 -5.13 18.13 -24.82
N ILE A 268 -5.61 17.99 -23.58
CA ILE A 268 -6.85 17.28 -23.29
C ILE A 268 -8.04 17.95 -23.96
N GLU A 269 -8.14 19.28 -23.93
CA GLU A 269 -9.20 20.03 -24.65
C GLU A 269 -9.16 19.82 -26.15
N LYS A 270 -7.96 19.66 -26.74
CA LYS A 270 -7.79 19.42 -28.18
C LYS A 270 -8.12 18.00 -28.60
N LEU A 271 -7.72 16.99 -27.78
CA LEU A 271 -7.88 15.58 -28.08
C LEU A 271 -9.18 14.96 -27.55
N GLY A 272 -9.94 15.71 -26.72
CA GLY A 272 -11.14 15.18 -26.10
C GLY A 272 -11.88 16.15 -25.20
N LYS A 273 -12.17 15.76 -23.96
CA LYS A 273 -12.99 16.51 -23.00
C LYS A 273 -12.23 16.75 -21.69
N LEU A 274 -11.96 18.01 -21.36
CA LEU A 274 -11.45 18.40 -20.06
C LEU A 274 -12.59 18.38 -19.02
N LEU A 275 -12.45 17.62 -17.96
CA LEU A 275 -13.45 17.46 -16.90
C LEU A 275 -13.13 18.24 -15.63
N VAL A 276 -11.86 18.27 -15.24
CA VAL A 276 -11.38 18.93 -14.03
C VAL A 276 -10.06 19.61 -14.33
N HIS A 277 -9.97 20.89 -13.98
CA HIS A 277 -8.74 21.67 -14.05
C HIS A 277 -8.47 22.32 -12.69
N GLY A 278 -7.82 21.55 -11.82
CA GLY A 278 -7.52 21.93 -10.44
C GLY A 278 -8.55 21.44 -9.43
N VAL A 279 -8.04 20.90 -8.33
CA VAL A 279 -8.84 20.34 -7.24
C VAL A 279 -8.56 21.05 -5.92
N ALA A 280 -9.57 21.09 -5.05
CA ALA A 280 -9.50 21.80 -3.76
C ALA A 280 -8.78 20.95 -2.69
N ILE A 281 -7.57 20.46 -2.99
CA ILE A 281 -6.72 19.71 -2.07
C ILE A 281 -5.35 20.38 -1.88
N PHE A 282 -4.69 20.11 -0.77
CA PHE A 282 -3.35 20.59 -0.47
C PHE A 282 -2.52 19.51 0.27
N PRO A 283 -1.34 19.10 -0.28
CA PRO A 283 -0.83 19.36 -1.63
C PRO A 283 -1.63 18.61 -2.71
N GLY A 284 -1.48 19.03 -3.99
CA GLY A 284 -2.12 18.35 -5.13
C GLY A 284 -3.11 19.19 -5.92
N LYS A 285 -3.25 20.50 -5.58
CA LYS A 285 -4.16 21.44 -6.25
C LYS A 285 -4.14 21.36 -7.78
N PRO A 286 -2.97 21.28 -8.48
CA PRO A 286 -2.92 21.35 -9.94
C PRO A 286 -3.26 20.02 -10.66
N THR A 287 -3.94 19.12 -10.02
CA THR A 287 -4.39 17.86 -10.68
C THR A 287 -5.42 18.17 -11.75
N ILE A 288 -5.22 17.56 -12.93
CA ILE A 288 -6.08 17.68 -14.11
C ILE A 288 -6.68 16.31 -14.43
N MET A 289 -7.92 16.28 -14.94
CA MET A 289 -8.58 15.04 -15.37
C MET A 289 -9.41 15.29 -16.62
N GLY A 290 -9.34 14.37 -17.57
CA GLY A 290 -10.12 14.42 -18.75
C GLY A 290 -10.20 13.08 -19.48
N LEU A 291 -10.94 13.08 -20.57
CA LEU A 291 -11.11 11.94 -21.46
C LEU A 291 -10.64 12.33 -22.86
N CYS A 292 -9.84 11.48 -23.48
CA CYS A 292 -9.40 11.64 -24.86
C CYS A 292 -9.76 10.39 -25.66
N LYS A 293 -10.02 10.55 -26.95
CA LYS A 293 -10.37 9.43 -27.83
C LYS A 293 -9.17 8.96 -28.63
N ASN A 294 -9.03 7.64 -28.73
CA ASN A 294 -8.05 7.05 -29.63
C ASN A 294 -8.58 6.99 -31.07
N SER A 295 -7.77 6.49 -32.02
CA SER A 295 -8.13 6.35 -33.43
C SER A 295 -9.35 5.44 -33.70
N LYS A 296 -9.72 4.62 -32.71
CA LYS A 296 -10.91 3.73 -32.76
C LYS A 296 -12.14 4.32 -32.05
N ASP A 297 -12.11 5.60 -31.72
CA ASP A 297 -13.17 6.32 -30.97
C ASP A 297 -13.41 5.80 -29.53
N ILE A 298 -12.41 5.06 -28.96
CA ILE A 298 -12.46 4.55 -27.59
C ILE A 298 -11.94 5.64 -26.67
N GLU A 299 -12.72 5.99 -25.64
CA GLU A 299 -12.34 6.97 -24.63
C GLU A 299 -11.29 6.41 -23.69
N LYS A 300 -10.24 7.17 -23.45
CA LYS A 300 -9.12 6.90 -22.53
C LYS A 300 -9.02 8.01 -21.49
N THR A 301 -8.80 7.63 -20.25
CA THR A 301 -8.65 8.60 -19.16
C THR A 301 -7.25 9.20 -19.19
N VAL A 302 -7.17 10.52 -19.14
CA VAL A 302 -5.90 11.27 -19.10
C VAL A 302 -5.86 12.11 -17.84
N PHE A 303 -4.77 11.97 -17.07
CA PHE A 303 -4.50 12.76 -15.88
C PHE A 303 -3.29 13.68 -16.09
N GLY A 304 -3.40 14.92 -15.65
CA GLY A 304 -2.27 15.78 -15.38
C GLY A 304 -1.88 15.63 -13.91
N ILE A 305 -0.73 15.02 -13.66
CA ILE A 305 -0.20 14.75 -12.32
C ILE A 305 0.81 15.83 -11.95
N PRO A 306 0.68 16.50 -10.79
CA PRO A 306 1.63 17.52 -10.36
C PRO A 306 3.07 17.01 -10.25
N GLY A 307 4.07 17.79 -10.69
CA GLY A 307 5.48 17.42 -10.64
C GLY A 307 6.07 17.27 -9.24
N TYR A 308 5.52 17.96 -8.23
CA TYR A 308 5.98 17.80 -6.85
C TYR A 308 5.60 16.43 -6.27
N PRO A 309 6.56 15.67 -5.69
CA PRO A 309 6.38 14.25 -5.36
C PRO A 309 5.24 13.96 -4.39
N VAL A 310 5.05 14.77 -3.35
CA VAL A 310 3.93 14.58 -2.41
C VAL A 310 2.58 14.82 -3.09
N SER A 311 2.52 15.82 -3.96
CA SER A 311 1.32 16.12 -4.76
C SER A 311 1.03 14.97 -5.74
N ALA A 312 2.06 14.42 -6.36
CA ALA A 312 1.93 13.29 -7.29
C ALA A 312 1.36 12.06 -6.57
N VAL A 313 1.95 11.66 -5.44
CA VAL A 313 1.47 10.51 -4.65
C VAL A 313 0.02 10.68 -4.21
N LEU A 314 -0.36 11.89 -3.75
CA LEU A 314 -1.74 12.17 -3.35
C LEU A 314 -2.70 12.15 -4.55
N ALA A 315 -2.33 12.74 -5.69
CA ALA A 315 -3.14 12.68 -6.91
C ALA A 315 -3.33 11.22 -7.38
N MET A 316 -2.27 10.42 -7.33
CA MET A 316 -2.34 8.98 -7.62
C MET A 316 -3.31 8.26 -6.68
N SER A 317 -3.19 8.47 -5.38
CA SER A 317 -4.01 7.76 -4.38
C SER A 317 -5.47 8.20 -4.38
N GLU A 318 -5.75 9.51 -4.57
CA GLU A 318 -7.09 10.07 -4.46
C GLU A 318 -7.90 10.01 -5.77
N PHE A 319 -7.24 9.93 -6.93
CA PHE A 319 -7.92 9.98 -8.22
C PHE A 319 -7.56 8.81 -9.13
N VAL A 320 -6.27 8.48 -9.31
CA VAL A 320 -5.88 7.41 -10.23
C VAL A 320 -6.29 6.04 -9.67
N LYS A 321 -5.97 5.74 -8.41
CA LYS A 321 -6.34 4.47 -7.76
C LYS A 321 -7.85 4.16 -7.83
N PRO A 322 -8.76 5.06 -7.42
CA PRO A 322 -10.20 4.81 -7.54
C PRO A 322 -10.66 4.65 -8.99
N THR A 323 -10.05 5.38 -9.94
CA THR A 323 -10.36 5.24 -11.37
C THR A 323 -9.95 3.87 -11.89
N LEU A 324 -8.75 3.38 -11.57
CA LEU A 324 -8.33 2.03 -11.94
C LEU A 324 -9.26 0.97 -11.35
N ALA A 325 -9.60 1.10 -10.07
CA ALA A 325 -10.54 0.19 -9.41
C ALA A 325 -11.91 0.17 -10.10
N HIS A 326 -12.41 1.33 -10.50
CA HIS A 326 -13.67 1.45 -11.27
C HIS A 326 -13.56 0.76 -12.64
N LEU A 327 -12.46 1.01 -13.37
CA LEU A 327 -12.21 0.43 -14.70
C LEU A 327 -12.07 -1.09 -14.69
N ILE A 328 -11.58 -1.69 -13.59
CA ILE A 328 -11.48 -3.15 -13.45
C ILE A 328 -12.62 -3.75 -12.63
N GLY A 329 -13.56 -2.93 -12.14
CA GLY A 329 -14.78 -3.36 -11.45
C GLY A 329 -14.52 -3.96 -10.07
N ILE A 330 -13.60 -3.37 -9.29
CA ILE A 330 -13.34 -3.75 -7.90
C ILE A 330 -13.60 -2.57 -6.96
N ASN A 331 -13.81 -2.87 -5.70
CA ASN A 331 -13.87 -1.84 -4.67
C ASN A 331 -12.47 -1.49 -4.19
N VAL A 332 -12.19 -0.20 -3.99
CA VAL A 332 -10.97 0.24 -3.31
C VAL A 332 -11.06 -0.18 -1.85
N PRO A 333 -10.09 -0.95 -1.32
CA PRO A 333 -10.08 -1.30 0.09
C PRO A 333 -10.08 -0.06 0.98
N SER A 334 -10.85 -0.09 2.06
CA SER A 334 -10.87 0.99 3.04
C SER A 334 -9.51 1.09 3.75
N VAL A 335 -9.01 2.30 3.92
CA VAL A 335 -7.79 2.55 4.70
C VAL A 335 -8.11 2.39 6.18
N GLN A 336 -7.26 1.68 6.92
CA GLN A 336 -7.40 1.55 8.37
C GLN A 336 -7.26 2.93 9.03
N LYS A 337 -8.17 3.26 9.95
CA LYS A 337 -8.16 4.51 10.72
C LYS A 337 -8.05 4.21 12.21
N VAL A 338 -7.34 5.09 12.91
CA VAL A 338 -7.22 5.07 14.37
C VAL A 338 -7.44 6.47 14.93
N LYS A 339 -7.93 6.55 16.17
CA LYS A 339 -8.04 7.80 16.92
C LYS A 339 -6.67 8.18 17.49
N ALA A 340 -6.28 9.44 17.35
CA ALA A 340 -5.08 9.98 17.94
C ALA A 340 -5.26 11.45 18.35
N LEU A 341 -4.53 11.90 19.35
CA LEU A 341 -4.51 13.29 19.78
C LEU A 341 -3.45 14.05 18.99
N LEU A 342 -3.82 15.20 18.45
CA LEU A 342 -2.87 16.08 17.76
C LEU A 342 -1.90 16.73 18.73
N GLY A 343 -0.60 16.50 18.59
CA GLY A 343 0.41 16.98 19.52
C GLY A 343 0.61 18.50 19.50
N ARG A 344 0.29 19.19 18.41
CA ARG A 344 0.41 20.66 18.34
C ARG A 344 -0.61 21.27 17.40
N LYS A 345 -1.04 22.48 17.73
CA LYS A 345 -1.91 23.30 16.87
C LYS A 345 -1.31 23.42 15.46
N THR A 346 -2.17 23.19 14.46
CA THR A 346 -1.78 23.22 13.06
C THR A 346 -2.76 24.06 12.27
N ALA A 347 -2.28 25.17 11.71
CA ALA A 347 -3.09 26.01 10.82
C ALA A 347 -3.26 25.35 9.45
N SER A 348 -4.38 25.55 8.79
CA SER A 348 -4.66 25.09 7.42
C SER A 348 -5.25 26.21 6.57
N ARG A 349 -5.35 25.97 5.27
CA ARG A 349 -5.89 26.94 4.31
C ARG A 349 -7.39 26.72 4.13
N LEU A 350 -8.19 27.74 4.45
CA LEU A 350 -9.62 27.69 4.20
C LEU A 350 -9.90 27.44 2.69
N GLY A 351 -10.89 26.63 2.39
CA GLY A 351 -11.29 26.28 1.04
C GLY A 351 -10.52 25.11 0.40
N MET A 352 -9.50 24.57 1.09
CA MET A 352 -8.69 23.43 0.64
C MET A 352 -8.77 22.29 1.65
N GLU A 353 -9.00 21.06 1.20
CA GLU A 353 -8.82 19.87 2.03
C GLU A 353 -7.31 19.60 2.15
N GLU A 354 -6.77 19.60 3.37
CA GLU A 354 -5.34 19.38 3.57
C GLU A 354 -5.04 17.96 4.06
N PHE A 355 -4.05 17.34 3.43
CA PHE A 355 -3.51 16.02 3.79
C PHE A 355 -2.27 16.24 4.67
N LEU A 356 -2.49 16.30 5.97
CA LEU A 356 -1.45 16.50 6.96
C LEU A 356 -0.77 15.16 7.28
N ARG A 357 0.50 15.00 6.90
CA ARG A 357 1.33 13.85 7.28
C ARG A 357 1.67 13.96 8.75
N VAL A 358 1.56 12.85 9.48
CA VAL A 358 1.85 12.78 10.92
C VAL A 358 2.77 11.61 11.25
N LYS A 359 3.64 11.82 12.24
CA LYS A 359 4.37 10.76 12.95
C LYS A 359 3.53 10.38 14.16
N MET A 360 3.48 9.09 14.49
CA MET A 360 2.60 8.59 15.54
C MET A 360 3.38 7.77 16.56
N GLY A 361 2.84 7.68 17.77
CA GLY A 361 3.36 6.83 18.84
C GLY A 361 2.51 6.94 20.08
N ILE A 362 2.71 6.04 21.03
CA ILE A 362 1.95 6.01 22.29
C ILE A 362 2.82 6.59 23.40
N VAL A 363 2.37 7.69 24.00
CA VAL A 363 3.00 8.31 25.17
C VAL A 363 2.01 8.27 26.33
N LYS A 364 2.36 7.60 27.42
CA LYS A 364 1.47 7.44 28.61
C LYS A 364 0.05 7.02 28.21
N ASP A 365 -0.10 5.93 27.50
CA ASP A 365 -1.39 5.36 27.07
C ASP A 365 -2.22 6.22 26.09
N LYS A 366 -1.66 7.32 25.57
CA LYS A 366 -2.29 8.18 24.57
C LYS A 366 -1.64 7.98 23.21
N MET A 367 -2.42 7.63 22.19
CA MET A 367 -1.94 7.67 20.81
C MET A 367 -1.81 9.13 20.39
N LEU A 368 -0.61 9.53 20.00
CA LEU A 368 -0.30 10.89 19.54
C LEU A 368 -0.04 10.94 18.06
N ALA A 369 -0.45 12.03 17.42
CA ALA A 369 -0.16 12.38 16.04
C ALA A 369 0.62 13.71 16.00
N ILE A 370 1.92 13.62 15.69
CA ILE A 370 2.81 14.78 15.60
C ILE A 370 2.94 15.19 14.13
N PRO A 371 2.55 16.42 13.76
CA PRO A 371 2.69 16.91 12.39
C PRO A 371 4.13 16.82 11.88
N ALA A 372 4.31 16.14 10.73
CA ALA A 372 5.57 16.06 10.02
C ALA A 372 5.88 17.35 9.24
N LYS A 373 7.04 17.43 8.58
CA LYS A 373 7.40 18.54 7.70
C LYS A 373 6.34 18.71 6.62
N ARG A 374 5.89 19.94 6.40
CA ARG A 374 4.88 20.31 5.39
C ARG A 374 5.59 20.73 4.10
N GLY A 375 4.94 20.52 2.98
CA GLY A 375 5.42 20.92 1.66
C GLY A 375 5.10 19.87 0.61
N ALA A 376 4.91 20.33 -0.63
CA ALA A 376 4.60 19.47 -1.77
C ALA A 376 5.85 18.72 -2.29
N SER A 377 7.03 19.33 -2.12
CA SER A 377 8.33 18.82 -2.60
C SER A 377 9.06 17.91 -1.63
N VAL A 378 8.58 17.78 -0.38
CA VAL A 378 9.30 17.07 0.70
C VAL A 378 8.88 15.60 0.73
N ILE A 379 9.45 14.78 -0.18
CA ILE A 379 9.13 13.35 -0.25
C ILE A 379 9.51 12.60 1.04
N SER A 380 10.58 13.01 1.72
CA SER A 380 10.96 12.44 3.03
C SER A 380 9.83 12.49 4.05
N SER A 381 8.94 13.47 3.95
CA SER A 381 7.77 13.57 4.83
C SER A 381 6.76 12.43 4.66
N LEU A 382 6.67 11.82 3.46
CA LEU A 382 5.88 10.60 3.23
C LEU A 382 6.61 9.35 3.72
N VAL A 383 7.94 9.30 3.51
CA VAL A 383 8.77 8.19 4.00
C VAL A 383 8.74 8.10 5.53
N GLU A 384 8.71 9.25 6.21
CA GLU A 384 8.71 9.34 7.67
C GLU A 384 7.30 9.28 8.30
N ALA A 385 6.24 9.50 7.53
CA ALA A 385 4.89 9.53 8.04
C ALA A 385 4.39 8.13 8.43
N ASP A 386 3.69 8.06 9.54
CA ASP A 386 2.98 6.88 10.00
C ASP A 386 1.50 6.93 9.61
N GLY A 387 0.97 8.14 9.35
CA GLY A 387 -0.40 8.34 8.92
C GLY A 387 -0.68 9.71 8.30
N ILE A 388 -1.91 9.87 7.82
CA ILE A 388 -2.44 11.11 7.25
C ILE A 388 -3.69 11.53 8.01
N VAL A 389 -3.74 12.79 8.42
CA VAL A 389 -4.93 13.47 8.94
C VAL A 389 -5.51 14.32 7.82
N ARG A 390 -6.80 14.17 7.54
CA ARG A 390 -7.52 15.02 6.60
C ARG A 390 -8.09 16.22 7.34
N ILE A 391 -7.62 17.43 7.00
CA ILE A 391 -8.19 18.68 7.52
C ILE A 391 -9.26 19.14 6.53
N PRO A 392 -10.53 19.25 6.96
CA PRO A 392 -11.62 19.62 6.07
C PRO A 392 -11.44 21.03 5.48
N ARG A 393 -11.92 21.24 4.25
CA ARG A 393 -11.85 22.51 3.52
C ARG A 393 -12.52 23.72 4.20
N ASN A 394 -13.41 23.48 5.14
CA ASN A 394 -14.10 24.52 5.94
C ASN A 394 -13.44 24.79 7.29
N SER A 395 -12.21 24.26 7.51
CA SER A 395 -11.42 24.47 8.72
C SER A 395 -10.18 25.31 8.44
N GLU A 396 -9.88 26.25 9.33
CA GLU A 396 -8.63 27.01 9.32
C GLU A 396 -7.47 26.28 10.01
N GLY A 397 -7.71 25.05 10.48
CA GLY A 397 -6.74 24.21 11.13
C GLY A 397 -7.33 23.32 12.22
N LEU A 398 -6.43 22.77 13.04
CA LEU A 398 -6.74 21.86 14.13
C LEU A 398 -6.06 22.34 15.41
N GLU A 399 -6.73 22.20 16.54
CA GLU A 399 -6.20 22.57 17.85
C GLU A 399 -5.30 21.45 18.42
N ALA A 400 -4.36 21.83 19.29
CA ALA A 400 -3.57 20.88 20.05
C ALA A 400 -4.49 20.04 20.96
N ASN A 401 -4.16 18.77 21.17
CA ASN A 401 -4.94 17.79 21.95
C ASN A 401 -6.35 17.49 21.39
N GLN A 402 -6.65 17.93 20.17
CA GLN A 402 -7.88 17.51 19.48
C GLN A 402 -7.75 16.04 19.07
N GLU A 403 -8.79 15.23 19.37
CA GLU A 403 -8.89 13.85 18.88
C GLU A 403 -9.27 13.83 17.39
N LEU A 404 -8.55 13.06 16.62
CA LEU A 404 -8.66 13.01 15.16
C LEU A 404 -8.64 11.58 14.66
N ASP A 405 -9.28 11.34 13.52
CA ASP A 405 -9.09 10.13 12.74
C ASP A 405 -7.82 10.25 11.91
N VAL A 406 -6.91 9.28 12.07
CA VAL A 406 -5.67 9.19 11.29
C VAL A 406 -5.76 7.97 10.38
N GLU A 407 -5.63 8.20 9.07
CA GLU A 407 -5.48 7.15 8.06
C GLU A 407 -4.07 6.57 8.12
N LEU A 408 -3.93 5.29 8.43
CA LEU A 408 -2.64 4.66 8.63
C LEU A 408 -1.91 4.42 7.30
N LEU A 409 -0.64 4.79 7.25
CA LEU A 409 0.30 4.44 6.18
C LEU A 409 1.17 3.23 6.54
N ARG A 410 1.15 2.82 7.80
CA ARG A 410 1.92 1.68 8.35
C ARG A 410 1.05 0.84 9.27
N PRO A 411 1.37 -0.44 9.46
CA PRO A 411 0.70 -1.29 10.44
C PRO A 411 0.76 -0.71 11.85
N LEU A 412 -0.35 -0.80 12.59
CA LEU A 412 -0.49 -0.24 13.94
C LEU A 412 0.59 -0.76 14.90
N GLU A 413 0.95 -2.04 14.83
CA GLU A 413 1.98 -2.69 15.66
C GLU A 413 3.37 -2.04 15.53
N LYS A 414 3.67 -1.47 14.35
CA LYS A 414 4.92 -0.71 14.15
C LYS A 414 4.84 0.67 14.79
N ILE A 415 3.66 1.29 14.77
CA ILE A 415 3.40 2.60 15.38
C ILE A 415 3.46 2.50 16.90
N GLU A 416 2.93 1.45 17.49
CA GLU A 416 2.99 1.18 18.94
C GLU A 416 4.42 1.06 19.48
N LYS A 417 5.35 0.62 18.64
CA LYS A 417 6.80 0.53 18.95
C LYS A 417 7.58 1.78 18.59
N ASN A 418 6.90 2.87 18.20
CA ASN A 418 7.56 4.10 17.80
C ASN A 418 7.79 5.01 18.99
N ILE A 419 9.04 5.40 19.18
CA ILE A 419 9.47 6.36 20.21
C ILE A 419 9.44 7.75 19.59
N LEU A 420 8.72 8.67 20.22
CA LEU A 420 8.62 10.05 19.76
C LEU A 420 9.66 10.92 20.47
N MET A 421 10.49 11.59 19.69
CA MET A 421 11.45 12.58 20.15
C MET A 421 11.14 13.94 19.53
N VAL A 422 11.06 14.96 20.38
CA VAL A 422 10.83 16.36 19.97
C VAL A 422 11.93 17.22 20.53
N GLY A 423 12.55 18.10 19.73
CA GLY A 423 13.61 18.96 20.26
C GLY A 423 14.66 19.34 19.24
N SER A 424 15.89 19.48 19.70
CA SER A 424 17.03 19.79 18.85
C SER A 424 17.53 18.57 18.10
N HIS A 425 17.98 18.80 16.87
CA HIS A 425 18.58 17.77 16.01
C HIS A 425 20.08 17.63 16.28
N ASP A 426 20.58 16.39 16.13
CA ASP A 426 21.98 16.06 16.09
C ASP A 426 22.20 14.86 15.17
N ASN A 427 23.30 14.83 14.41
CA ASN A 427 23.59 13.71 13.50
C ASN A 427 23.82 12.38 14.23
N ALA A 428 24.21 12.40 15.53
CA ALA A 428 24.32 11.20 16.34
C ALA A 428 22.96 10.50 16.57
N LEU A 429 21.83 11.21 16.36
CA LEU A 429 20.49 10.59 16.41
C LEU A 429 20.30 9.52 15.33
N ASP A 430 20.93 9.67 14.16
CA ASP A 430 20.85 8.67 13.10
C ASP A 430 21.48 7.34 13.56
N LEU A 431 22.59 7.41 14.32
CA LEU A 431 23.21 6.23 14.93
C LEU A 431 22.31 5.61 16.01
N LEU A 432 21.64 6.45 16.79
CA LEU A 432 20.69 5.98 17.81
C LEU A 432 19.48 5.29 17.17
N ILE A 433 18.93 5.85 16.09
CA ILE A 433 17.82 5.25 15.31
C ILE A 433 18.22 3.83 14.85
N VAL A 434 19.39 3.69 14.23
CA VAL A 434 19.90 2.39 13.75
C VAL A 434 20.10 1.42 14.92
N ALA A 435 20.66 1.87 16.04
CA ALA A 435 20.92 1.04 17.21
C ALA A 435 19.63 0.54 17.87
N LEU A 436 18.63 1.41 18.04
CA LEU A 436 17.33 1.07 18.62
C LEU A 436 16.60 0.05 17.75
N GLN A 437 16.55 0.28 16.45
CA GLN A 437 15.89 -0.65 15.53
C GLN A 437 16.58 -2.02 15.51
N ARG A 438 17.92 -2.03 15.42
CA ARG A 438 18.70 -3.29 15.30
C ARG A 438 18.68 -4.12 16.58
N LYS A 439 18.78 -3.50 17.76
CA LYS A 439 18.90 -4.21 19.05
C LYS A 439 17.55 -4.53 19.67
N PHE A 440 16.55 -3.68 19.49
CA PHE A 440 15.28 -3.73 20.24
C PHE A 440 14.04 -3.73 19.39
N GLY A 441 14.14 -3.52 18.06
CA GLY A 441 13.01 -3.43 17.16
C GLY A 441 12.15 -2.18 17.32
N TYR A 442 12.62 -1.17 18.07
CA TYR A 442 11.95 0.12 18.23
C TYR A 442 12.32 1.06 17.09
N GLN A 443 11.35 1.87 16.66
CA GLN A 443 11.58 3.01 15.78
C GLN A 443 11.74 4.27 16.62
N LEU A 444 12.53 5.25 16.14
CA LEU A 444 12.65 6.56 16.74
C LEU A 444 12.24 7.64 15.72
N SER A 445 11.14 8.30 16.00
CA SER A 445 10.64 9.43 15.19
C SER A 445 11.11 10.74 15.81
N VAL A 446 11.96 11.48 15.07
CA VAL A 446 12.53 12.75 15.53
C VAL A 446 11.77 13.93 14.89
N SER A 447 11.33 14.88 15.71
CA SER A 447 10.78 16.16 15.28
C SER A 447 11.70 17.29 15.70
N SER A 448 12.44 17.85 14.74
CA SER A 448 13.45 18.92 14.95
C SER A 448 12.79 20.29 15.01
N VAL A 449 12.48 20.76 16.22
CA VAL A 449 11.75 22.03 16.47
C VAL A 449 12.47 22.95 17.46
N GLY A 450 13.68 22.56 17.88
CA GLY A 450 14.51 23.30 18.85
C GLY A 450 14.28 22.91 20.31
N SER A 451 15.27 23.22 21.15
CA SER A 451 15.35 22.78 22.55
C SER A 451 14.15 23.17 23.40
N MET A 452 13.71 24.44 23.33
CA MET A 452 12.57 24.92 24.12
C MET A 452 11.27 24.19 23.78
N ALA A 453 11.00 24.00 22.48
CA ALA A 453 9.82 23.26 22.05
C ALA A 453 9.87 21.79 22.51
N GLY A 454 11.06 21.20 22.60
CA GLY A 454 11.26 19.87 23.17
C GLY A 454 10.88 19.79 24.65
N LEU A 455 11.30 20.76 25.47
CA LEU A 455 10.92 20.83 26.89
C LEU A 455 9.39 21.00 27.06
N VAL A 456 8.77 21.83 26.22
CA VAL A 456 7.31 22.02 26.23
C VAL A 456 6.59 20.72 25.84
N ALA A 457 7.08 20.00 24.83
CA ALA A 457 6.52 18.73 24.42
C ALA A 457 6.59 17.66 25.53
N LEU A 458 7.72 17.57 26.26
CA LEU A 458 7.82 16.68 27.43
C LEU A 458 6.84 17.08 28.54
N LYS A 459 6.74 18.38 28.84
CA LYS A 459 5.80 18.92 29.82
C LYS A 459 4.35 18.55 29.53
N ASN A 460 3.99 18.58 28.25
CA ASN A 460 2.64 18.28 27.75
C ASN A 460 2.39 16.79 27.50
N GLU A 461 3.37 15.92 27.79
CA GLU A 461 3.31 14.49 27.50
C GLU A 461 3.14 14.18 25.98
N GLU A 462 3.77 14.99 25.12
CA GLU A 462 3.74 14.86 23.66
C GLU A 462 4.96 14.12 23.09
N ALA A 463 5.94 13.76 23.94
CA ALA A 463 7.16 13.07 23.55
C ALA A 463 7.70 12.19 24.68
N HIS A 464 8.44 11.14 24.30
CA HIS A 464 9.21 10.32 25.26
C HIS A 464 10.54 10.97 25.62
N PHE A 465 11.16 11.67 24.65
CA PHE A 465 12.46 12.30 24.79
C PHE A 465 12.46 13.72 24.22
N ALA A 466 13.31 14.58 24.79
CA ALA A 466 13.59 15.88 24.20
C ALA A 466 15.09 16.11 24.07
N GLY A 467 15.55 16.41 22.85
CA GLY A 467 16.90 16.91 22.62
C GLY A 467 17.02 18.38 23.04
N THR A 468 17.94 18.70 23.95
CA THR A 468 18.10 20.08 24.45
C THR A 468 19.57 20.44 24.68
N HIS A 469 19.91 21.70 24.42
CA HIS A 469 21.25 22.28 24.61
C HIS A 469 21.16 23.77 24.96
N LEU A 470 20.32 24.10 25.94
CA LEU A 470 20.09 25.48 26.39
C LEU A 470 21.18 25.89 27.41
N LEU A 471 22.02 26.82 26.99
CA LEU A 471 23.05 27.43 27.89
C LEU A 471 22.39 28.49 28.76
N ASP A 472 22.59 28.40 30.04
CA ASP A 472 22.30 29.47 30.99
C ASP A 472 23.49 30.43 31.03
N PRO A 473 23.34 31.69 30.58
CA PRO A 473 24.45 32.63 30.51
C PRO A 473 24.95 33.08 31.88
N ASP A 474 24.12 32.97 32.92
CA ASP A 474 24.45 33.44 34.26
C ASP A 474 25.28 32.39 35.05
N SER A 475 24.91 31.11 34.90
CA SER A 475 25.58 30.00 35.58
C SER A 475 26.61 29.27 34.71
N GLY A 476 26.55 29.39 33.39
CA GLY A 476 27.35 28.61 32.45
C GLY A 476 26.91 27.14 32.35
N GLU A 477 25.83 26.74 33.04
CA GLU A 477 25.30 25.38 33.01
C GLU A 477 24.31 25.17 31.86
N TYR A 478 24.21 23.92 31.37
CA TYR A 478 23.27 23.58 30.33
C TYR A 478 21.98 22.97 30.89
N ASN A 479 20.83 23.38 30.36
CA ASN A 479 19.51 22.80 30.49
C ASN A 479 18.85 22.94 31.88
N TRP A 480 19.55 22.78 32.99
CA TRP A 480 18.96 22.66 34.34
C TRP A 480 18.11 23.85 34.78
N SER A 481 18.57 25.07 34.54
CA SER A 481 17.81 26.28 34.86
C SER A 481 16.51 26.37 34.10
N TYR A 482 16.52 25.96 32.82
CA TYR A 482 15.33 25.91 31.96
C TYR A 482 14.37 24.80 32.37
N ILE A 483 14.86 23.61 32.70
CA ILE A 483 14.03 22.48 33.20
C ILE A 483 13.33 22.92 34.49
N LYS A 484 14.04 23.46 35.47
CA LYS A 484 13.46 23.94 36.73
C LYS A 484 12.40 25.04 36.50
N ARG A 485 12.66 25.94 35.57
CA ARG A 485 11.77 27.08 35.27
C ARG A 485 10.51 26.67 34.52
N TYR A 486 10.63 25.81 33.51
CA TYR A 486 9.53 25.48 32.60
C TYR A 486 8.80 24.17 32.94
N MET A 487 9.45 23.29 33.71
CA MET A 487 8.94 21.97 34.08
C MET A 487 9.08 21.69 35.61
N PRO A 488 8.68 22.63 36.50
CA PRO A 488 8.98 22.51 37.94
C PRO A 488 8.34 21.29 38.62
N ASN A 489 7.25 20.74 38.04
CA ASN A 489 6.49 19.63 38.59
C ASN A 489 6.58 18.36 37.74
N VAL A 490 7.51 18.29 36.80
CA VAL A 490 7.70 17.13 35.92
C VAL A 490 8.99 16.44 36.31
N GLU A 491 8.88 15.18 36.70
CA GLU A 491 10.06 14.35 36.96
C GLU A 491 10.69 13.93 35.64
N VAL A 492 11.97 14.28 35.46
CA VAL A 492 12.74 13.98 34.26
C VAL A 492 14.13 13.46 34.61
N VAL A 493 14.65 12.59 33.77
CA VAL A 493 16.04 12.14 33.82
C VAL A 493 16.81 12.85 32.71
N VAL A 494 17.92 13.51 33.09
CA VAL A 494 18.81 14.16 32.12
C VAL A 494 19.97 13.21 31.80
N VAL A 495 20.13 12.90 30.50
CA VAL A 495 21.17 12.00 30.00
C VAL A 495 22.12 12.78 29.10
N ASN A 496 23.43 12.72 29.36
CA ASN A 496 24.43 13.23 28.43
C ASN A 496 24.41 12.35 27.16
N PHE A 497 24.17 12.99 26.03
CA PHE A 497 24.04 12.27 24.75
C PHE A 497 25.28 12.45 23.88
N VAL A 498 25.73 13.69 23.68
CA VAL A 498 26.88 14.03 22.84
C VAL A 498 27.65 15.21 23.43
N GLU A 499 28.96 15.23 23.22
CA GLU A 499 29.80 16.39 23.35
C GLU A 499 30.09 16.99 21.98
N ARG A 500 30.03 18.31 21.87
CA ARG A 500 30.22 19.03 20.62
C ARG A 500 31.45 19.92 20.66
N GLU A 501 32.29 19.77 19.65
CA GLU A 501 33.33 20.75 19.35
C GLU A 501 32.83 21.70 18.27
N GLN A 502 32.94 23.00 18.52
CA GLN A 502 32.62 24.04 17.54
C GLN A 502 33.89 24.63 16.95
N GLY A 503 33.91 24.76 15.62
CA GLY A 503 35.05 25.32 14.90
C GLY A 503 34.61 26.23 13.77
N ILE A 504 35.55 26.97 13.22
CA ILE A 504 35.34 27.82 12.04
C ILE A 504 35.89 27.07 10.83
N PHE A 505 35.01 26.89 9.81
CA PHE A 505 35.45 26.42 8.50
C PHE A 505 36.01 27.61 7.69
N VAL A 506 37.20 27.44 7.17
CA VAL A 506 37.85 28.41 6.30
C VAL A 506 38.14 27.78 4.93
N ARG A 507 38.34 28.59 3.91
CA ARG A 507 38.77 28.07 2.59
C ARG A 507 40.09 27.32 2.71
N PRO A 508 40.35 26.30 1.86
CA PRO A 508 41.62 25.60 1.83
C PRO A 508 42.82 26.56 1.81
N GLY A 509 43.80 26.29 2.66
CA GLY A 509 44.96 27.19 2.84
C GLY A 509 44.75 28.40 3.75
N ASN A 510 43.53 28.60 4.29
CA ASN A 510 43.19 29.70 5.19
C ASN A 510 43.69 31.10 4.69
N PRO A 511 43.27 31.58 3.52
CA PRO A 511 43.82 32.77 2.84
C PRO A 511 43.67 34.06 3.65
N LYS A 512 42.76 34.08 4.65
CA LYS A 512 42.55 35.22 5.56
C LYS A 512 43.27 35.06 6.91
N ASN A 513 44.03 33.95 7.06
CA ASN A 513 44.79 33.65 8.30
C ASN A 513 43.94 33.72 9.57
N ILE A 514 42.72 33.23 9.55
CA ILE A 514 41.79 33.23 10.69
C ILE A 514 42.26 32.17 11.68
N LYS A 515 42.58 32.54 12.90
CA LYS A 515 43.12 31.66 13.94
C LYS A 515 42.24 31.51 15.17
N ASN A 516 41.33 32.45 15.40
CA ASN A 516 40.45 32.47 16.57
C ASN A 516 39.15 33.28 16.24
N PHE A 517 38.29 33.42 17.23
CA PHE A 517 37.01 34.14 17.11
C PHE A 517 37.14 35.66 17.39
N SER A 518 38.32 36.15 17.67
CA SER A 518 38.58 37.58 17.94
C SER A 518 38.94 38.38 16.71
#